data_5d6d5fe3e2e23d9efd09ee3c6138e341
#
_entry.id   5d6d5fe3e2e23d9efd09ee3c6138e341
#
_cell.length_a   1.000
_cell.length_b   1.000
_cell.length_c   1.000
_cell.angle_alpha   90.00
_cell.angle_beta   90.00
_cell.angle_gamma   90.00
#
_symmetry.space_group_name_H-M   'P 1'
#
loop_
_entity.id
_entity.type
_entity.pdbx_description
1 polymer ?
#
loop_
_entity_poly.entity_id
_entity_poly.type
_entity_poly.pdbx_seq_one_letter_code
_entity_poly.pdbx_strand_id
1 'polypeptide(L)'
;MEIFGILAFVVALLFSVMLHEFGHYLTARKFGMRVSEFFLGFGKRIWSFTRGETEFGLKAIPAGGYCRIEGMTPNDEMPAGEEGRAFFAASSLKKLIVLGAGSFAHFVLGFLLIFSIFFAVGYQAVLPEISEVSPKSAAAASGFKSGDRILTIDGQEVDNWATDSKKIAQSEGRELTFTVERDGQVLTLKAAPKYLEDEKRYLLGVVTKIGVKRDGFIPSIQNTSKATWALARESVKSLFTLPTKVPQLIRQTFMGEERDPNGLVGVVGAARVSGEVVGSENLAGNQRLQTFILIVASLNIFVGLFNLLPILPLDGGHMAVAIADEFRALFARIRKKPRPAGIDVNVLTPITMAVFVVLAVLTVILLVADIFNPISLGL
;
A
#
# COMPACT_ATOMS: atom_id res chain seq x y z
N MET A 1 -9.82 23.31 1.92
CA MET A 1 -9.22 22.06 2.43
C MET A 1 -8.73 21.15 1.31
N GLU A 2 -9.39 21.09 0.15
CA GLU A 2 -8.99 20.25 -1.00
C GLU A 2 -7.55 20.51 -1.47
N ILE A 3 -7.17 21.79 -1.67
CA ILE A 3 -5.80 22.16 -2.08
C ILE A 3 -4.76 21.63 -1.09
N PHE A 4 -5.08 21.68 0.22
CA PHE A 4 -4.20 21.11 1.23
C PHE A 4 -4.04 19.59 1.07
N GLY A 5 -5.14 18.86 0.79
CA GLY A 5 -5.10 17.42 0.53
C GLY A 5 -4.27 17.07 -0.72
N ILE A 6 -4.40 17.84 -1.79
CA ILE A 6 -3.58 17.70 -3.02
C ILE A 6 -2.10 17.92 -2.71
N LEU A 7 -1.76 19.00 -2.02
CA LEU A 7 -0.37 19.30 -1.66
C LEU A 7 0.22 18.25 -0.71
N ALA A 8 -0.56 17.80 0.28
CA ALA A 8 -0.14 16.72 1.18
C ALA A 8 0.13 15.42 0.43
N PHE A 9 -0.70 15.07 -0.56
CA PHE A 9 -0.48 13.89 -1.40
C PHE A 9 0.80 14.02 -2.24
N VAL A 10 1.02 15.18 -2.87
CA VAL A 10 2.25 15.43 -3.65
C VAL A 10 3.49 15.28 -2.78
N VAL A 11 3.47 15.88 -1.58
CA VAL A 11 4.58 15.74 -0.61
C VAL A 11 4.79 14.29 -0.20
N ALA A 12 3.70 13.56 0.11
CA ALA A 12 3.76 12.15 0.46
C ALA A 12 4.31 11.29 -0.69
N LEU A 13 3.93 11.58 -1.94
CA LEU A 13 4.45 10.91 -3.13
C LEU A 13 5.95 11.16 -3.30
N LEU A 14 6.40 12.41 -3.23
CA LEU A 14 7.81 12.76 -3.34
C LEU A 14 8.64 12.11 -2.21
N PHE A 15 8.11 12.09 -0.99
CA PHE A 15 8.73 11.39 0.13
C PHE A 15 8.84 9.89 -0.13
N SER A 16 7.78 9.25 -0.66
CA SER A 16 7.76 7.83 -1.00
C SER A 16 8.83 7.47 -2.04
N VAL A 17 8.95 8.31 -3.09
CA VAL A 17 9.97 8.13 -4.14
C VAL A 17 11.37 8.30 -3.55
N MET A 18 11.60 9.33 -2.74
CA MET A 18 12.91 9.53 -2.11
C MET A 18 13.28 8.41 -1.13
N LEU A 19 12.29 7.83 -0.45
CA LEU A 19 12.50 6.69 0.42
C LEU A 19 12.88 5.42 -0.38
N HIS A 20 12.29 5.24 -1.56
CA HIS A 20 12.67 4.20 -2.52
C HIS A 20 14.14 4.34 -2.93
N GLU A 21 14.53 5.53 -3.42
CA GLU A 21 15.92 5.81 -3.81
C GLU A 21 16.88 5.66 -2.63
N PHE A 22 16.43 6.03 -1.41
CA PHE A 22 17.21 5.86 -0.20
C PHE A 22 17.47 4.39 0.13
N GLY A 23 16.53 3.50 -0.18
CA GLY A 23 16.74 2.05 -0.08
C GLY A 23 17.93 1.58 -0.93
N HIS A 24 17.99 1.99 -2.20
CA HIS A 24 19.11 1.71 -3.09
C HIS A 24 20.42 2.32 -2.58
N TYR A 25 20.39 3.59 -2.22
CA TYR A 25 21.54 4.30 -1.67
C TYR A 25 22.13 3.58 -0.45
N LEU A 26 21.29 3.27 0.54
CA LEU A 26 21.73 2.69 1.80
C LEU A 26 22.38 1.31 1.59
N THR A 27 21.77 0.47 0.78
CA THR A 27 22.25 -0.90 0.53
C THR A 27 23.47 -0.92 -0.39
N ALA A 28 23.52 -0.09 -1.42
CA ALA A 28 24.69 0.05 -2.28
C ALA A 28 25.93 0.52 -1.46
N ARG A 29 25.76 1.54 -0.64
CA ARG A 29 26.82 2.04 0.26
C ARG A 29 27.26 0.98 1.26
N LYS A 30 26.32 0.25 1.87
CA LYS A 30 26.63 -0.84 2.81
C LYS A 30 27.45 -1.94 2.17
N PHE A 31 27.25 -2.22 0.88
CA PHE A 31 28.04 -3.21 0.14
C PHE A 31 29.31 -2.64 -0.51
N GLY A 32 29.66 -1.38 -0.24
CA GLY A 32 30.87 -0.73 -0.73
C GLY A 32 30.81 -0.24 -2.16
N MET A 33 29.63 -0.25 -2.77
CA MET A 33 29.43 0.27 -4.13
C MET A 33 29.58 1.80 -4.12
N ARG A 34 30.06 2.36 -5.24
CA ARG A 34 30.17 3.81 -5.42
C ARG A 34 28.82 4.38 -5.78
N VAL A 35 28.36 5.36 -5.00
CA VAL A 35 27.14 6.14 -5.27
C VAL A 35 27.56 7.60 -5.42
N SER A 36 27.41 8.15 -6.62
CA SER A 36 27.87 9.50 -6.93
C SER A 36 26.80 10.56 -6.74
N GLU A 37 25.54 10.26 -7.02
CA GLU A 37 24.45 11.23 -6.96
C GLU A 37 23.22 10.67 -6.25
N PHE A 38 22.56 11.54 -5.47
CA PHE A 38 21.27 11.28 -4.85
C PHE A 38 20.41 12.55 -4.92
N PHE A 39 19.47 12.59 -5.83
CA PHE A 39 18.72 13.81 -6.12
C PHE A 39 17.22 13.60 -6.13
N LEU A 40 16.49 14.61 -5.62
CA LEU A 40 15.08 14.80 -5.91
C LEU A 40 14.96 15.63 -7.21
N GLY A 41 14.23 15.09 -8.20
CA GLY A 41 13.96 15.75 -9.47
C GLY A 41 14.99 15.49 -10.56
N PHE A 42 14.71 16.08 -11.72
CA PHE A 42 15.52 15.98 -12.94
C PHE A 42 15.84 17.37 -13.52
N GLY A 43 16.70 17.41 -14.50
CA GLY A 43 17.06 18.65 -15.22
C GLY A 43 18.14 19.48 -14.51
N LYS A 44 18.02 20.82 -14.55
CA LYS A 44 19.04 21.73 -14.01
C LYS A 44 19.07 21.67 -12.47
N ARG A 45 20.27 21.58 -11.92
CA ARG A 45 20.52 21.60 -10.48
C ARG A 45 20.15 22.97 -9.89
N ILE A 46 19.29 22.96 -8.85
CA ILE A 46 18.92 24.14 -8.08
C ILE A 46 19.84 24.30 -6.87
N TRP A 47 20.03 23.22 -6.14
CA TRP A 47 20.82 23.19 -4.91
C TRP A 47 21.41 21.81 -4.70
N SER A 48 22.65 21.75 -4.18
CA SER A 48 23.29 20.51 -3.78
C SER A 48 24.36 20.73 -2.72
N PHE A 49 24.69 19.63 -2.05
CA PHE A 49 25.85 19.53 -1.16
C PHE A 49 26.48 18.14 -1.30
N THR A 50 27.78 18.05 -1.06
CA THR A 50 28.49 16.77 -1.12
C THR A 50 28.78 16.25 0.28
N ARG A 51 28.48 14.98 0.53
CA ARG A 51 28.84 14.29 1.76
C ARG A 51 29.56 12.98 1.42
N GLY A 52 30.84 12.93 1.74
CA GLY A 52 31.71 11.85 1.29
C GLY A 52 31.89 11.87 -0.23
N GLU A 53 31.51 10.82 -0.91
CA GLU A 53 31.61 10.69 -2.37
C GLU A 53 30.26 10.92 -3.09
N THR A 54 29.19 11.19 -2.34
CA THR A 54 27.84 11.34 -2.89
C THR A 54 27.43 12.82 -2.86
N GLU A 55 26.97 13.32 -4.00
CA GLU A 55 26.31 14.63 -4.12
C GLU A 55 24.81 14.46 -3.89
N PHE A 56 24.26 15.17 -2.91
CA PHE A 56 22.84 15.22 -2.57
C PHE A 56 22.25 16.53 -3.03
N GLY A 57 21.02 16.53 -3.55
CA GLY A 57 20.44 17.79 -3.95
C GLY A 57 19.06 17.74 -4.55
N LEU A 58 18.67 18.91 -5.09
CA LEU A 58 17.38 19.18 -5.70
C LEU A 58 17.58 19.69 -7.12
N LYS A 59 16.82 19.16 -8.07
CA LYS A 59 16.77 19.58 -9.47
C LYS A 59 15.43 20.24 -9.82
N ALA A 60 15.39 20.94 -10.94
CA ALA A 60 14.32 21.88 -11.28
C ALA A 60 12.95 21.22 -11.56
N ILE A 61 12.92 19.97 -11.99
CA ILE A 61 11.71 19.25 -12.35
C ILE A 61 11.45 18.17 -11.28
N PRO A 62 10.55 18.39 -10.31
CA PRO A 62 10.33 17.45 -9.20
C PRO A 62 9.45 16.26 -9.63
N ALA A 63 9.74 15.65 -10.78
CA ALA A 63 8.97 14.53 -11.34
C ALA A 63 9.53 13.16 -10.95
N GLY A 64 10.14 13.04 -9.76
CA GLY A 64 10.74 11.82 -9.28
C GLY A 64 12.03 12.05 -8.52
N GLY A 65 12.78 11.00 -8.26
CA GLY A 65 14.10 11.03 -7.65
C GLY A 65 15.02 10.03 -8.37
N TYR A 66 16.31 10.07 -8.07
CA TYR A 66 17.23 9.03 -8.51
C TYR A 66 18.45 8.91 -7.61
N CYS A 67 18.96 7.70 -7.56
CA CYS A 67 20.21 7.33 -6.92
C CYS A 67 21.16 6.78 -8.00
N ARG A 68 22.28 7.48 -8.25
CA ARG A 68 23.25 7.03 -9.26
C ARG A 68 24.29 6.13 -8.64
N ILE A 69 24.09 4.84 -8.84
CA ILE A 69 25.07 3.81 -8.51
C ILE A 69 25.98 3.66 -9.73
N GLU A 70 27.29 3.80 -9.57
CA GLU A 70 28.25 3.76 -10.65
C GLU A 70 28.49 2.32 -11.13
N GLY A 71 28.80 2.19 -12.42
CA GLY A 71 29.09 0.89 -13.04
C GLY A 71 27.90 -0.04 -13.11
N MET A 72 26.73 0.46 -13.55
CA MET A 72 25.55 -0.39 -13.78
C MET A 72 25.81 -1.42 -14.86
N THR A 73 26.61 -1.06 -15.87
CA THR A 73 27.04 -1.96 -16.96
C THR A 73 28.58 -2.07 -17.00
N PRO A 74 29.13 -3.17 -17.58
CA PRO A 74 30.58 -3.32 -17.73
C PRO A 74 31.26 -2.26 -18.61
N ASN A 75 30.47 -1.54 -19.41
CA ASN A 75 30.95 -0.49 -20.32
C ASN A 75 30.94 0.90 -19.68
N ASP A 76 30.43 1.02 -18.45
CA ASP A 76 30.40 2.29 -17.74
C ASP A 76 31.81 2.67 -17.28
N GLU A 77 32.19 3.92 -17.52
CA GLU A 77 33.47 4.46 -17.06
C GLU A 77 33.47 4.56 -15.53
N MET A 78 34.49 3.96 -14.93
CA MET A 78 34.74 4.04 -13.49
C MET A 78 36.00 4.88 -13.22
N PRO A 79 36.09 5.60 -12.11
CA PRO A 79 37.33 6.21 -11.70
C PRO A 79 38.43 5.17 -11.54
N ALA A 80 39.65 5.51 -11.97
CA ALA A 80 40.79 4.61 -11.91
C ALA A 80 41.04 4.06 -10.48
N GLY A 81 41.13 2.75 -10.36
CA GLY A 81 41.32 2.06 -9.08
C GLY A 81 40.03 1.80 -8.29
N GLU A 82 38.85 2.20 -8.80
CA GLU A 82 37.56 1.96 -8.13
C GLU A 82 36.68 0.93 -8.87
N GLU A 83 37.21 0.23 -9.87
CA GLU A 83 36.47 -0.74 -10.69
C GLU A 83 35.83 -1.87 -9.84
N GLY A 84 36.47 -2.24 -8.73
CA GLY A 84 35.95 -3.22 -7.76
C GLY A 84 34.72 -2.75 -6.99
N ARG A 85 34.40 -1.43 -7.05
CA ARG A 85 33.25 -0.81 -6.40
C ARG A 85 32.07 -0.58 -7.36
N ALA A 86 32.22 -0.98 -8.62
CA ALA A 86 31.17 -0.91 -9.60
C ALA A 86 30.03 -1.89 -9.29
N PHE A 87 28.79 -1.50 -9.63
CA PHE A 87 27.63 -2.39 -9.47
C PHE A 87 27.82 -3.72 -10.20
N PHE A 88 28.32 -3.69 -11.46
CA PHE A 88 28.54 -4.91 -12.24
C PHE A 88 29.54 -5.88 -11.60
N ALA A 89 30.53 -5.38 -10.84
CA ALA A 89 31.52 -6.19 -10.15
C ALA A 89 30.99 -6.92 -8.92
N ALA A 90 29.84 -6.50 -8.40
CA ALA A 90 29.25 -7.10 -7.21
C ALA A 90 28.65 -8.50 -7.50
N SER A 91 28.58 -9.34 -6.45
CA SER A 91 27.89 -10.64 -6.54
C SER A 91 26.39 -10.47 -6.82
N SER A 92 25.80 -11.48 -7.48
CA SER A 92 24.35 -11.44 -7.83
C SER A 92 23.45 -11.22 -6.62
N LEU A 93 23.76 -11.80 -5.47
CA LEU A 93 22.99 -11.58 -4.23
C LEU A 93 23.04 -10.11 -3.78
N LYS A 94 24.21 -9.47 -3.80
CA LYS A 94 24.32 -8.04 -3.48
C LYS A 94 23.54 -7.18 -4.45
N LYS A 95 23.58 -7.49 -5.76
CA LYS A 95 22.80 -6.82 -6.80
C LYS A 95 21.31 -6.94 -6.51
N LEU A 96 20.80 -8.14 -6.21
CA LEU A 96 19.39 -8.39 -5.90
C LEU A 96 18.94 -7.63 -4.65
N ILE A 97 19.77 -7.59 -3.59
CA ILE A 97 19.43 -6.83 -2.37
C ILE A 97 19.37 -5.33 -2.67
N VAL A 98 20.33 -4.80 -3.43
CA VAL A 98 20.33 -3.37 -3.78
C VAL A 98 19.12 -3.02 -4.63
N LEU A 99 18.84 -3.79 -5.69
CA LEU A 99 17.69 -3.56 -6.57
C LEU A 99 16.34 -3.75 -5.86
N GLY A 100 16.23 -4.71 -4.95
CA GLY A 100 15.00 -4.94 -4.18
C GLY A 100 14.78 -3.94 -3.05
N ALA A 101 15.80 -3.18 -2.64
CA ALA A 101 15.73 -2.32 -1.47
C ALA A 101 14.77 -1.14 -1.64
N GLY A 102 14.64 -0.59 -2.84
CA GLY A 102 13.67 0.45 -3.14
C GLY A 102 12.22 -0.03 -2.97
N SER A 103 11.89 -1.16 -3.59
CA SER A 103 10.57 -1.79 -3.42
C SER A 103 10.30 -2.20 -1.97
N PHE A 104 11.29 -2.70 -1.26
CA PHE A 104 11.18 -3.02 0.16
C PHE A 104 10.86 -1.79 1.00
N ALA A 105 11.47 -0.64 0.72
CA ALA A 105 11.18 0.62 1.41
C ALA A 105 9.71 1.05 1.22
N HIS A 106 9.14 0.87 0.01
CA HIS A 106 7.72 1.09 -0.24
C HIS A 106 6.82 0.16 0.60
N PHE A 107 7.14 -1.13 0.72
CA PHE A 107 6.37 -2.06 1.55
C PHE A 107 6.44 -1.71 3.02
N VAL A 108 7.62 -1.31 3.52
CA VAL A 108 7.78 -0.86 4.91
C VAL A 108 6.95 0.40 5.16
N LEU A 109 7.01 1.39 4.27
CA LEU A 109 6.21 2.62 4.42
C LEU A 109 4.71 2.31 4.37
N GLY A 110 4.25 1.52 3.39
CA GLY A 110 2.85 1.12 3.29
C GLY A 110 2.37 0.39 4.54
N PHE A 111 3.17 -0.53 5.08
CA PHE A 111 2.88 -1.23 6.32
C PHE A 111 2.76 -0.27 7.52
N LEU A 112 3.73 0.64 7.68
CA LEU A 112 3.72 1.62 8.78
C LEU A 112 2.52 2.58 8.70
N LEU A 113 2.13 2.99 7.51
CA LEU A 113 0.95 3.82 7.29
C LEU A 113 -0.33 3.07 7.69
N ILE A 114 -0.51 1.81 7.26
CA ILE A 114 -1.67 1.00 7.64
C ILE A 114 -1.66 0.71 9.16
N PHE A 115 -0.48 0.43 9.72
CA PHE A 115 -0.33 0.25 11.16
C PHE A 115 -0.78 1.49 11.93
N SER A 116 -0.45 2.68 11.45
CA SER A 116 -0.88 3.94 12.09
C SER A 116 -2.41 4.09 12.12
N ILE A 117 -3.12 3.55 11.12
CA ILE A 117 -4.59 3.55 11.10
C ILE A 117 -5.12 2.71 12.26
N PHE A 118 -4.68 1.46 12.41
CA PHE A 118 -5.19 0.58 13.46
C PHE A 118 -4.76 1.01 14.86
N PHE A 119 -3.52 1.49 15.01
CA PHE A 119 -2.94 1.79 16.32
C PHE A 119 -3.24 3.21 16.81
N ALA A 120 -3.11 4.23 15.95
CA ALA A 120 -3.12 5.62 16.37
C ALA A 120 -4.36 6.41 15.91
N VAL A 121 -4.71 6.35 14.62
CA VAL A 121 -5.81 7.14 14.03
C VAL A 121 -7.15 6.57 14.46
N GLY A 122 -7.30 5.25 14.40
CA GLY A 122 -8.55 4.53 14.58
C GLY A 122 -9.33 4.37 13.27
N TYR A 123 -10.24 3.43 13.28
CA TYR A 123 -11.09 3.09 12.15
C TYR A 123 -12.53 2.88 12.59
N GLN A 124 -13.47 3.05 11.67
CA GLN A 124 -14.89 2.81 11.94
C GLN A 124 -15.13 1.32 12.19
N ALA A 125 -15.71 1.00 13.32
CA ALA A 125 -16.07 -0.36 13.71
C ALA A 125 -17.42 -0.39 14.41
N VAL A 126 -18.08 -1.52 14.34
CA VAL A 126 -19.24 -1.79 15.18
C VAL A 126 -18.71 -2.14 16.57
N LEU A 127 -18.98 -1.25 17.52
CA LEU A 127 -18.53 -1.39 18.90
C LEU A 127 -19.46 -2.34 19.65
N PRO A 128 -18.97 -3.05 20.68
CA PRO A 128 -19.83 -3.88 21.55
C PRO A 128 -20.63 -3.04 22.58
N GLU A 129 -21.03 -1.83 22.20
CA GLU A 129 -21.82 -0.90 22.99
C GLU A 129 -23.23 -0.83 22.40
N ILE A 130 -24.23 -1.08 23.22
CA ILE A 130 -25.64 -1.09 22.80
C ILE A 130 -26.14 0.33 22.65
N SER A 131 -26.56 0.72 21.45
CA SER A 131 -27.23 1.98 21.18
C SER A 131 -28.74 1.88 21.43
N GLU A 132 -29.34 0.74 21.08
CA GLU A 132 -30.79 0.53 21.22
C GLU A 132 -31.08 -0.96 21.49
N VAL A 133 -32.13 -1.18 22.29
CA VAL A 133 -32.68 -2.53 22.57
C VAL A 133 -34.06 -2.63 21.92
N SER A 134 -34.21 -3.60 21.01
CA SER A 134 -35.47 -3.80 20.28
C SER A 134 -36.56 -4.24 21.24
N PRO A 135 -37.77 -3.62 21.20
CA PRO A 135 -38.91 -4.02 22.04
C PRO A 135 -39.27 -5.50 21.83
N LYS A 136 -39.68 -6.17 22.92
CA LYS A 136 -40.09 -7.61 22.93
C LYS A 136 -38.97 -8.58 22.49
N SER A 137 -37.72 -8.13 22.35
CA SER A 137 -36.56 -8.97 22.04
C SER A 137 -36.10 -9.81 23.23
N ALA A 138 -35.17 -10.74 22.95
CA ALA A 138 -34.50 -11.51 24.02
C ALA A 138 -33.69 -10.56 24.94
N ALA A 139 -33.04 -9.54 24.38
CA ALA A 139 -32.31 -8.54 25.14
C ALA A 139 -33.22 -7.75 26.09
N ALA A 140 -34.38 -7.27 25.61
CA ALA A 140 -35.32 -6.54 26.43
C ALA A 140 -35.83 -7.39 27.60
N ALA A 141 -36.18 -8.67 27.35
CA ALA A 141 -36.63 -9.61 28.40
C ALA A 141 -35.54 -9.92 29.43
N SER A 142 -34.26 -9.85 29.05
CA SER A 142 -33.09 -10.15 29.89
C SER A 142 -32.50 -8.92 30.58
N GLY A 143 -33.12 -7.74 30.41
CA GLY A 143 -32.74 -6.52 31.13
C GLY A 143 -31.52 -5.78 30.54
N PHE A 144 -31.15 -6.02 29.26
CA PHE A 144 -30.20 -5.17 28.57
C PHE A 144 -30.75 -3.76 28.39
N LYS A 145 -29.86 -2.78 28.39
CA LYS A 145 -30.21 -1.37 28.21
C LYS A 145 -29.28 -0.69 27.19
N SER A 146 -29.75 0.42 26.66
CA SER A 146 -28.88 1.34 25.90
C SER A 146 -27.76 1.83 26.81
N GLY A 147 -26.53 1.90 26.27
CA GLY A 147 -25.31 2.23 27.00
C GLY A 147 -24.58 1.02 27.59
N ASP A 148 -25.15 -0.18 27.59
CA ASP A 148 -24.43 -1.39 28.01
C ASP A 148 -23.30 -1.69 27.06
N ARG A 149 -22.11 -1.91 27.60
CA ARG A 149 -20.96 -2.42 26.86
C ARG A 149 -20.79 -3.91 27.11
N ILE A 150 -20.92 -4.72 26.09
CA ILE A 150 -20.76 -6.18 26.18
C ILE A 150 -19.26 -6.50 26.27
N LEU A 151 -18.85 -7.10 27.41
CA LEU A 151 -17.46 -7.47 27.66
C LEU A 151 -17.18 -8.92 27.29
N THR A 152 -18.11 -9.85 27.61
CA THR A 152 -17.95 -11.28 27.30
C THR A 152 -19.25 -11.92 26.84
N ILE A 153 -19.14 -12.99 26.04
CA ILE A 153 -20.22 -13.92 25.69
C ILE A 153 -19.75 -15.31 26.07
N ASP A 154 -20.46 -16.00 26.98
CA ASP A 154 -20.09 -17.30 27.56
C ASP A 154 -18.64 -17.31 28.09
N GLY A 155 -18.23 -16.23 28.77
CA GLY A 155 -16.88 -16.06 29.33
C GLY A 155 -15.78 -15.76 28.33
N GLN A 156 -16.07 -15.67 27.03
CA GLN A 156 -15.11 -15.25 26.00
C GLN A 156 -15.19 -13.76 25.75
N GLU A 157 -14.07 -13.09 25.81
CA GLU A 157 -13.98 -11.64 25.58
C GLU A 157 -14.51 -11.25 24.19
N VAL A 158 -15.20 -10.11 24.15
CA VAL A 158 -15.72 -9.49 22.92
C VAL A 158 -14.78 -8.36 22.54
N ASP A 159 -13.92 -8.61 21.55
CA ASP A 159 -13.02 -7.60 20.99
C ASP A 159 -13.55 -7.01 19.69
N ASN A 160 -14.12 -7.85 18.83
CA ASN A 160 -14.68 -7.45 17.54
C ASN A 160 -16.15 -7.90 17.43
N TRP A 161 -17.06 -6.95 17.62
CA TRP A 161 -18.50 -7.24 17.58
C TRP A 161 -18.94 -7.89 16.27
N ALA A 162 -18.38 -7.49 15.13
CA ALA A 162 -18.75 -8.05 13.82
C ALA A 162 -18.45 -9.56 13.67
N THR A 163 -17.44 -10.05 14.41
CA THR A 163 -17.07 -11.47 14.45
C THR A 163 -17.71 -12.18 15.65
N ASP A 164 -17.66 -11.55 16.81
CA ASP A 164 -18.04 -12.21 18.05
C ASP A 164 -19.57 -12.34 18.21
N SER A 165 -20.33 -11.42 17.61
CA SER A 165 -21.80 -11.52 17.53
C SER A 165 -22.30 -12.76 16.76
N LYS A 166 -21.45 -13.37 15.91
CA LYS A 166 -21.81 -14.62 15.21
C LYS A 166 -22.09 -15.76 16.20
N LYS A 167 -21.48 -15.75 17.39
CA LYS A 167 -21.75 -16.72 18.47
C LYS A 167 -23.23 -16.69 18.90
N ILE A 168 -23.84 -15.51 18.82
CA ILE A 168 -25.26 -15.32 19.14
C ILE A 168 -26.12 -16.07 18.11
N ALA A 169 -25.83 -15.93 16.82
CA ALA A 169 -26.54 -16.65 15.76
C ALA A 169 -26.29 -18.17 15.82
N GLN A 170 -25.08 -18.58 16.19
CA GLN A 170 -24.67 -19.99 16.29
C GLN A 170 -25.18 -20.68 17.56
N SER A 171 -25.77 -19.96 18.49
CA SER A 171 -26.33 -20.54 19.72
C SER A 171 -27.59 -21.35 19.51
N GLU A 172 -28.25 -21.22 18.35
CA GLU A 172 -29.51 -21.91 18.01
C GLU A 172 -30.59 -21.71 19.07
N GLY A 173 -30.61 -20.55 19.74
CA GLY A 173 -31.58 -20.22 20.79
C GLY A 173 -31.17 -20.70 22.20
N ARG A 174 -30.01 -21.34 22.34
CA ARG A 174 -29.46 -21.69 23.65
C ARG A 174 -29.22 -20.43 24.48
N GLU A 175 -29.52 -20.51 25.79
CA GLU A 175 -29.23 -19.43 26.72
C GLU A 175 -27.72 -19.16 26.78
N LEU A 176 -27.33 -17.90 26.54
CA LEU A 176 -25.96 -17.40 26.61
C LEU A 176 -25.80 -16.52 27.82
N THR A 177 -24.62 -16.55 28.42
CA THR A 177 -24.24 -15.69 29.54
C THR A 177 -23.44 -14.50 29.03
N PHE A 178 -23.91 -13.28 29.27
CA PHE A 178 -23.25 -12.05 28.89
C PHE A 178 -22.73 -11.33 30.13
N THR A 179 -21.48 -10.88 30.08
CA THR A 179 -20.97 -9.89 31.02
C THR A 179 -21.02 -8.53 30.35
N VAL A 180 -21.69 -7.59 30.97
CA VAL A 180 -21.85 -6.20 30.46
C VAL A 180 -21.36 -5.20 31.49
N GLU A 181 -20.80 -4.10 31.01
CA GLU A 181 -20.49 -2.92 31.82
C GLU A 181 -21.61 -1.90 31.62
N ARG A 182 -22.21 -1.45 32.73
CA ARG A 182 -23.24 -0.42 32.79
C ARG A 182 -22.89 0.58 33.90
N ASP A 183 -22.73 1.83 33.56
CA ASP A 183 -22.41 2.92 34.53
C ASP A 183 -21.19 2.58 35.42
N GLY A 184 -20.16 1.92 34.82
CA GLY A 184 -18.96 1.49 35.54
C GLY A 184 -19.12 0.23 36.40
N GLN A 185 -20.30 -0.40 36.41
CA GLN A 185 -20.56 -1.66 37.12
C GLN A 185 -20.61 -2.83 36.16
N VAL A 186 -20.01 -3.93 36.57
CA VAL A 186 -20.02 -5.18 35.78
C VAL A 186 -21.21 -6.02 36.19
N LEU A 187 -22.10 -6.31 35.26
CA LEU A 187 -23.31 -7.11 35.44
C LEU A 187 -23.26 -8.38 34.59
N THR A 188 -23.87 -9.42 35.15
CA THR A 188 -24.05 -10.69 34.37
C THR A 188 -25.52 -10.83 34.00
N LEU A 189 -25.79 -10.92 32.71
CA LEU A 189 -27.11 -11.10 32.12
C LEU A 189 -27.18 -12.43 31.38
N LYS A 190 -28.32 -13.09 31.43
CA LYS A 190 -28.58 -14.32 30.67
C LYS A 190 -29.66 -14.09 29.64
N ALA A 191 -29.45 -14.48 28.40
CA ALA A 191 -30.42 -14.31 27.35
C ALA A 191 -30.40 -15.48 26.35
N ALA A 192 -31.59 -15.93 25.97
CA ALA A 192 -31.78 -16.90 24.92
C ALA A 192 -32.14 -16.18 23.61
N PRO A 193 -31.25 -16.12 22.60
CA PRO A 193 -31.55 -15.47 21.33
C PRO A 193 -32.79 -16.05 20.66
N LYS A 194 -33.61 -15.20 20.03
CA LYS A 194 -34.84 -15.62 19.33
C LYS A 194 -34.59 -15.73 17.84
N TYR A 195 -35.14 -16.77 17.23
CA TYR A 195 -35.15 -16.90 15.78
C TYR A 195 -36.06 -15.87 15.16
N LEU A 196 -35.54 -15.07 14.21
CA LEU A 196 -36.32 -14.16 13.41
C LEU A 196 -36.45 -14.72 11.98
N GLU A 197 -37.68 -14.98 11.56
CA GLU A 197 -38.01 -15.53 10.24
C GLU A 197 -37.49 -14.64 9.09
N ASP A 198 -37.67 -13.32 9.21
CA ASP A 198 -37.28 -12.33 8.23
C ASP A 198 -35.76 -12.29 8.00
N GLU A 199 -34.98 -12.51 9.06
CA GLU A 199 -33.52 -12.47 9.07
C GLU A 199 -32.89 -13.88 8.91
N LYS A 200 -33.69 -14.93 9.03
CA LYS A 200 -33.29 -16.35 8.98
C LYS A 200 -32.13 -16.69 9.92
N ARG A 201 -32.10 -16.06 11.10
CA ARG A 201 -31.05 -16.25 12.11
C ARG A 201 -31.52 -15.96 13.53
N TYR A 202 -30.78 -16.46 14.50
CA TYR A 202 -31.01 -16.14 15.91
C TYR A 202 -30.39 -14.80 16.24
N LEU A 203 -31.18 -13.92 16.87
CA LEU A 203 -30.77 -12.56 17.26
C LEU A 203 -31.06 -12.31 18.73
N LEU A 204 -30.21 -11.50 19.35
CA LEU A 204 -30.41 -10.97 20.71
C LEU A 204 -31.41 -9.81 20.72
N GLY A 205 -31.47 -9.05 19.62
CA GLY A 205 -32.32 -7.88 19.46
C GLY A 205 -31.72 -6.61 20.06
N VAL A 206 -30.43 -6.40 19.82
CA VAL A 206 -29.72 -5.16 20.14
C VAL A 206 -29.19 -4.51 18.86
N VAL A 207 -29.23 -3.19 18.83
CA VAL A 207 -28.51 -2.37 17.87
C VAL A 207 -27.26 -1.86 18.56
N THR A 208 -26.11 -2.05 17.93
CA THR A 208 -24.83 -1.63 18.50
C THR A 208 -24.34 -0.35 17.83
N LYS A 209 -23.53 0.40 18.57
CA LYS A 209 -23.01 1.69 18.13
C LYS A 209 -21.90 1.52 17.10
N ILE A 210 -21.91 2.35 16.07
CA ILE A 210 -20.77 2.52 15.17
C ILE A 210 -19.89 3.63 15.76
N GLY A 211 -18.62 3.36 15.90
CA GLY A 211 -17.69 4.32 16.45
C GLY A 211 -16.24 4.06 16.05
N VAL A 212 -15.35 4.91 16.54
CA VAL A 212 -13.92 4.80 16.25
C VAL A 212 -13.28 3.79 17.20
N LYS A 213 -12.72 2.73 16.63
CA LYS A 213 -11.93 1.75 17.37
C LYS A 213 -10.44 1.97 17.07
N ARG A 214 -9.62 1.81 18.10
CA ARG A 214 -8.16 1.67 18.01
C ARG A 214 -7.78 0.34 18.61
N ASP A 215 -6.88 -0.36 17.94
CA ASP A 215 -6.40 -1.65 18.42
C ASP A 215 -5.17 -1.47 19.32
N GLY A 216 -4.93 -2.44 20.21
CA GLY A 216 -3.65 -2.56 20.91
C GLY A 216 -2.51 -2.89 19.93
N PHE A 217 -1.25 -2.85 20.41
CA PHE A 217 -0.07 -3.03 19.57
C PHE A 217 -0.07 -4.36 18.77
N ILE A 218 -0.33 -5.50 19.44
CA ILE A 218 -0.31 -6.82 18.78
C ILE A 218 -1.47 -6.98 17.80
N PRO A 219 -2.75 -6.69 18.15
CA PRO A 219 -3.85 -6.70 17.19
C PRO A 219 -3.62 -5.77 16.00
N SER A 220 -3.01 -4.60 16.21
CA SER A 220 -2.66 -3.68 15.13
C SER A 220 -1.68 -4.30 14.14
N ILE A 221 -0.63 -5.02 14.60
CA ILE A 221 0.29 -5.74 13.72
C ILE A 221 -0.45 -6.81 12.91
N GLN A 222 -1.31 -7.59 13.57
CA GLN A 222 -2.06 -8.66 12.91
C GLN A 222 -3.02 -8.13 11.84
N ASN A 223 -3.78 -7.07 12.17
CA ASN A 223 -4.73 -6.45 11.25
C ASN A 223 -4.01 -5.73 10.10
N THR A 224 -2.90 -5.06 10.38
CA THR A 224 -2.03 -4.47 9.36
C THR A 224 -1.48 -5.53 8.40
N SER A 225 -1.00 -6.66 8.92
CA SER A 225 -0.48 -7.74 8.07
C SER A 225 -1.55 -8.29 7.13
N LYS A 226 -2.78 -8.50 7.65
CA LYS A 226 -3.93 -8.95 6.84
C LYS A 226 -4.31 -7.91 5.77
N ALA A 227 -4.39 -6.63 6.16
CA ALA A 227 -4.73 -5.54 5.25
C ALA A 227 -3.66 -5.34 4.17
N THR A 228 -2.38 -5.34 4.54
CA THR A 228 -1.25 -5.25 3.60
C THR A 228 -1.26 -6.41 2.61
N TRP A 229 -1.49 -7.64 3.08
CA TRP A 229 -1.60 -8.81 2.20
C TRP A 229 -2.79 -8.71 1.24
N ALA A 230 -3.95 -8.25 1.72
CA ALA A 230 -5.13 -8.04 0.88
C ALA A 230 -4.85 -6.98 -0.21
N LEU A 231 -4.27 -5.83 0.16
CA LEU A 231 -3.87 -4.80 -0.80
C LEU A 231 -2.84 -5.30 -1.80
N ALA A 232 -1.83 -6.04 -1.36
CA ALA A 232 -0.83 -6.62 -2.25
C ALA A 232 -1.47 -7.59 -3.25
N ARG A 233 -2.37 -8.46 -2.81
CA ARG A 233 -3.09 -9.38 -3.69
C ARG A 233 -3.96 -8.66 -4.73
N GLU A 234 -4.70 -7.63 -4.32
CA GLU A 234 -5.50 -6.83 -5.26
C GLU A 234 -4.61 -6.01 -6.21
N SER A 235 -3.47 -5.50 -5.74
CA SER A 235 -2.48 -4.81 -6.59
C SER A 235 -1.90 -5.75 -7.65
N VAL A 236 -1.53 -6.98 -7.28
CA VAL A 236 -1.07 -8.00 -8.23
C VAL A 236 -2.16 -8.30 -9.27
N LYS A 237 -3.40 -8.53 -8.83
CA LYS A 237 -4.54 -8.73 -9.74
C LYS A 237 -4.72 -7.55 -10.69
N SER A 238 -4.63 -6.32 -10.17
CA SER A 238 -4.73 -5.09 -10.99
C SER A 238 -3.64 -5.00 -12.03
N LEU A 239 -2.38 -5.37 -11.70
CA LEU A 239 -1.28 -5.41 -12.65
C LEU A 239 -1.53 -6.38 -13.80
N PHE A 240 -2.04 -7.58 -13.52
CA PHE A 240 -2.38 -8.56 -14.56
C PHE A 240 -3.59 -8.16 -15.40
N THR A 241 -4.55 -7.42 -14.84
CA THR A 241 -5.75 -6.95 -15.56
C THR A 241 -5.54 -5.59 -16.23
N LEU A 242 -4.42 -4.90 -15.98
CA LEU A 242 -4.13 -3.58 -16.54
C LEU A 242 -4.25 -3.55 -18.07
N PRO A 243 -3.69 -4.51 -18.85
CA PRO A 243 -3.83 -4.48 -20.31
C PRO A 243 -5.28 -4.53 -20.80
N THR A 244 -6.17 -5.23 -20.07
CA THR A 244 -7.59 -5.35 -20.43
C THR A 244 -8.38 -4.07 -20.13
N LYS A 245 -7.91 -3.22 -19.22
CA LYS A 245 -8.53 -1.95 -18.87
C LYS A 245 -8.10 -0.78 -19.77
N VAL A 246 -6.98 -0.89 -20.48
CA VAL A 246 -6.48 0.17 -21.37
C VAL A 246 -7.46 0.54 -22.48
N PRO A 247 -8.11 -0.38 -23.21
CA PRO A 247 -9.10 -0.02 -24.21
C PRO A 247 -10.30 0.77 -23.64
N GLN A 248 -10.78 0.40 -22.44
CA GLN A 248 -11.82 1.13 -21.74
C GLN A 248 -11.37 2.54 -21.38
N LEU A 249 -10.15 2.69 -20.83
CA LEU A 249 -9.56 3.99 -20.54
C LEU A 249 -9.50 4.89 -21.78
N ILE A 250 -9.11 4.36 -22.94
CA ILE A 250 -9.06 5.11 -24.20
C ILE A 250 -10.46 5.60 -24.60
N ARG A 251 -11.49 4.74 -24.52
CA ARG A 251 -12.88 5.15 -24.81
C ARG A 251 -13.37 6.22 -23.85
N GLN A 252 -13.11 6.06 -22.56
CA GLN A 252 -13.47 7.04 -21.54
C GLN A 252 -12.75 8.38 -21.74
N THR A 253 -11.51 8.35 -22.25
CA THR A 253 -10.72 9.57 -22.44
C THR A 253 -11.10 10.32 -23.71
N PHE A 254 -11.37 9.62 -24.82
CA PHE A 254 -11.50 10.23 -26.15
C PHE A 254 -12.86 10.06 -26.82
N MET A 255 -13.74 9.18 -26.30
CA MET A 255 -15.05 8.89 -26.92
C MET A 255 -16.24 9.32 -26.03
N GLY A 256 -15.99 10.02 -24.93
CA GLY A 256 -17.04 10.56 -24.07
C GLY A 256 -17.77 9.55 -23.18
N GLU A 257 -17.25 8.31 -23.04
CA GLU A 257 -17.78 7.36 -22.05
C GLU A 257 -17.53 7.88 -20.62
N GLU A 258 -18.48 7.63 -19.71
CA GLU A 258 -18.31 7.97 -18.28
C GLU A 258 -17.13 7.21 -17.66
N ARG A 259 -16.45 7.89 -16.73
CA ARG A 259 -15.31 7.29 -16.03
C ARG A 259 -15.79 6.23 -15.04
N ASP A 260 -15.22 5.04 -15.12
CA ASP A 260 -15.46 3.97 -14.15
C ASP A 260 -14.76 4.32 -12.81
N PRO A 261 -15.48 4.44 -11.69
CA PRO A 261 -14.87 4.71 -10.38
C PRO A 261 -13.83 3.66 -9.95
N ASN A 262 -13.96 2.42 -10.47
CA ASN A 262 -12.99 1.33 -10.24
C ASN A 262 -11.96 1.21 -11.37
N GLY A 263 -11.90 2.22 -12.25
CA GLY A 263 -11.00 2.28 -13.40
C GLY A 263 -9.55 2.58 -13.01
N LEU A 264 -8.74 2.79 -14.06
CA LEU A 264 -7.35 3.20 -13.88
C LEU A 264 -7.30 4.68 -13.49
N VAL A 265 -6.54 4.99 -12.46
CA VAL A 265 -6.31 6.35 -11.94
C VAL A 265 -4.83 6.67 -12.06
N GLY A 266 -4.52 7.84 -12.61
CA GLY A 266 -3.16 8.35 -12.65
C GLY A 266 -2.80 9.13 -11.36
N VAL A 267 -1.59 9.69 -11.35
CA VAL A 267 -1.09 10.47 -10.20
C VAL A 267 -1.94 11.71 -9.96
N VAL A 268 -2.39 12.38 -11.03
CA VAL A 268 -3.23 13.58 -10.93
C VAL A 268 -4.60 13.24 -10.37
N GLY A 269 -5.20 12.15 -10.82
CA GLY A 269 -6.47 11.66 -10.28
C GLY A 269 -6.36 11.28 -8.80
N ALA A 270 -5.30 10.57 -8.41
CA ALA A 270 -5.05 10.23 -7.01
C ALA A 270 -4.84 11.47 -6.13
N ALA A 271 -4.13 12.49 -6.64
CA ALA A 271 -3.97 13.78 -5.95
C ALA A 271 -5.32 14.48 -5.76
N ARG A 272 -6.16 14.52 -6.81
CA ARG A 272 -7.50 15.11 -6.76
C ARG A 272 -8.40 14.37 -5.76
N VAL A 273 -8.48 13.04 -5.84
CA VAL A 273 -9.25 12.22 -4.90
C VAL A 273 -8.78 12.44 -3.45
N SER A 274 -7.46 12.57 -3.24
CA SER A 274 -6.92 12.91 -1.92
C SER A 274 -7.37 14.29 -1.45
N GLY A 275 -7.47 15.26 -2.37
CA GLY A 275 -8.05 16.57 -2.10
C GLY A 275 -9.52 16.50 -1.71
N GLU A 276 -10.35 15.80 -2.50
CA GLU A 276 -11.78 15.59 -2.21
C GLU A 276 -12.00 14.95 -0.84
N VAL A 277 -11.24 13.91 -0.50
CA VAL A 277 -11.29 13.24 0.82
C VAL A 277 -10.98 14.20 1.96
N VAL A 278 -9.90 14.98 1.86
CA VAL A 278 -9.49 15.92 2.91
C VAL A 278 -10.45 17.11 2.99
N GLY A 279 -11.04 17.52 1.86
CA GLY A 279 -12.00 18.62 1.76
C GLY A 279 -13.44 18.24 2.13
N SER A 280 -13.79 16.96 2.14
CA SER A 280 -15.17 16.49 2.34
C SER A 280 -15.74 16.95 3.70
N GLU A 281 -16.93 17.55 3.68
CA GLU A 281 -17.68 17.88 4.89
C GLU A 281 -18.51 16.69 5.42
N ASN A 282 -18.76 15.70 4.57
CA ASN A 282 -19.52 14.49 4.91
C ASN A 282 -18.72 13.46 5.71
N LEU A 283 -17.38 13.56 5.70
CA LEU A 283 -16.50 12.68 6.44
C LEU A 283 -16.06 13.33 7.76
N ALA A 284 -16.07 12.58 8.84
CA ALA A 284 -15.45 13.00 10.09
C ALA A 284 -13.93 13.15 9.93
N GLY A 285 -13.29 13.99 10.74
CA GLY A 285 -11.85 14.28 10.60
C GLY A 285 -10.95 13.04 10.65
N ASN A 286 -11.27 12.06 11.51
CA ASN A 286 -10.55 10.79 11.57
C ASN A 286 -10.77 9.93 10.31
N GLN A 287 -11.96 9.96 9.71
CA GLN A 287 -12.24 9.24 8.45
C GLN A 287 -11.48 9.85 7.28
N ARG A 288 -11.41 11.19 7.20
CA ARG A 288 -10.59 11.90 6.19
C ARG A 288 -9.13 11.48 6.30
N LEU A 289 -8.58 11.51 7.52
CA LEU A 289 -7.19 11.14 7.76
C LEU A 289 -6.95 9.65 7.45
N GLN A 290 -7.84 8.76 7.90
CA GLN A 290 -7.76 7.32 7.62
C GLN A 290 -7.74 7.05 6.11
N THR A 291 -8.69 7.63 5.37
CA THR A 291 -8.81 7.41 3.92
C THR A 291 -7.62 7.98 3.17
N PHE A 292 -7.14 9.17 3.54
CA PHE A 292 -5.92 9.75 2.98
C PHE A 292 -4.70 8.84 3.19
N ILE A 293 -4.49 8.36 4.42
CA ILE A 293 -3.38 7.43 4.74
C ILE A 293 -3.52 6.14 3.92
N LEU A 294 -4.74 5.62 3.78
CA LEU A 294 -4.98 4.39 3.00
C LEU A 294 -4.67 4.58 1.50
N ILE A 295 -5.00 5.75 0.93
CA ILE A 295 -4.62 6.08 -0.46
C ILE A 295 -3.10 6.06 -0.61
N VAL A 296 -2.37 6.74 0.27
CA VAL A 296 -0.90 6.78 0.21
C VAL A 296 -0.29 5.40 0.45
N ALA A 297 -0.83 4.62 1.40
CA ALA A 297 -0.37 3.27 1.69
C ALA A 297 -0.59 2.31 0.51
N SER A 298 -1.78 2.35 -0.11
CA SER A 298 -2.10 1.51 -1.28
C SER A 298 -1.22 1.85 -2.48
N LEU A 299 -0.96 3.14 -2.71
CA LEU A 299 -0.03 3.58 -3.75
C LEU A 299 1.38 3.03 -3.51
N ASN A 300 1.87 3.09 -2.27
CA ASN A 300 3.20 2.55 -1.95
C ASN A 300 3.28 1.04 -2.20
N ILE A 301 2.28 0.26 -1.77
CA ILE A 301 2.25 -1.18 -2.00
C ILE A 301 2.19 -1.48 -3.51
N PHE A 302 1.35 -0.74 -4.25
CA PHE A 302 1.24 -0.91 -5.70
C PHE A 302 2.54 -0.57 -6.43
N VAL A 303 3.17 0.58 -6.14
CA VAL A 303 4.44 1.00 -6.76
C VAL A 303 5.56 0.05 -6.41
N GLY A 304 5.64 -0.41 -5.15
CA GLY A 304 6.61 -1.41 -4.74
C GLY A 304 6.49 -2.72 -5.54
N LEU A 305 5.26 -3.21 -5.76
CA LEU A 305 5.01 -4.39 -6.60
C LEU A 305 5.27 -4.13 -8.08
N PHE A 306 4.87 -2.96 -8.58
CA PHE A 306 5.10 -2.55 -9.97
C PHE A 306 6.59 -2.54 -10.30
N ASN A 307 7.42 -1.99 -9.41
CA ASN A 307 8.88 -1.95 -9.60
C ASN A 307 9.54 -3.33 -9.54
N LEU A 308 8.89 -4.34 -8.97
CA LEU A 308 9.37 -5.74 -8.98
C LEU A 308 8.99 -6.52 -10.24
N LEU A 309 8.22 -5.94 -11.16
CA LEU A 309 7.93 -6.61 -12.43
C LEU A 309 9.23 -6.89 -13.21
N PRO A 310 9.40 -8.08 -13.80
CA PRO A 310 10.62 -8.46 -14.51
C PRO A 310 10.70 -7.79 -15.89
N ILE A 311 10.55 -6.48 -15.93
CA ILE A 311 10.46 -5.67 -17.16
C ILE A 311 11.37 -4.45 -17.01
N LEU A 312 12.37 -4.31 -17.90
CA LEU A 312 13.17 -3.09 -17.97
C LEU A 312 12.30 -1.90 -18.46
N PRO A 313 12.46 -0.69 -17.95
CA PRO A 313 13.54 -0.20 -17.08
C PRO A 313 13.32 -0.31 -15.56
N LEU A 314 12.35 -1.11 -15.10
CA LEU A 314 12.06 -1.27 -13.68
C LEU A 314 13.16 -2.07 -12.96
N ASP A 315 13.28 -1.92 -11.64
CA ASP A 315 14.26 -2.65 -10.82
C ASP A 315 14.13 -4.17 -10.97
N GLY A 316 12.89 -4.68 -11.04
CA GLY A 316 12.59 -6.08 -11.27
C GLY A 316 13.15 -6.61 -12.59
N GLY A 317 13.26 -5.77 -13.63
CA GLY A 317 13.92 -6.12 -14.88
C GLY A 317 15.41 -6.34 -14.70
N HIS A 318 16.10 -5.45 -13.97
CA HIS A 318 17.51 -5.62 -13.62
C HIS A 318 17.71 -6.82 -12.68
N MET A 319 16.79 -7.08 -11.75
CA MET A 319 16.79 -8.28 -10.91
C MET A 319 16.67 -9.55 -11.75
N ALA A 320 15.78 -9.57 -12.74
CA ALA A 320 15.61 -10.71 -13.64
C ALA A 320 16.89 -11.00 -14.44
N VAL A 321 17.59 -9.97 -14.91
CA VAL A 321 18.92 -10.12 -15.56
C VAL A 321 19.94 -10.72 -14.58
N ALA A 322 20.02 -10.21 -13.35
CA ALA A 322 20.94 -10.74 -12.35
C ALA A 322 20.64 -12.21 -11.98
N ILE A 323 19.37 -12.58 -11.91
CA ILE A 323 18.93 -13.97 -11.68
C ILE A 323 19.31 -14.86 -12.88
N ALA A 324 19.06 -14.38 -14.11
CA ALA A 324 19.40 -15.12 -15.33
C ALA A 324 20.91 -15.36 -15.43
N ASP A 325 21.74 -14.37 -15.06
CA ASP A 325 23.20 -14.53 -15.00
C ASP A 325 23.64 -15.62 -14.02
N GLU A 326 22.98 -15.70 -12.86
CA GLU A 326 23.30 -16.73 -11.87
C GLU A 326 22.87 -18.13 -12.35
N PHE A 327 21.71 -18.24 -13.00
CA PHE A 327 21.31 -19.50 -13.63
C PHE A 327 22.29 -19.93 -14.71
N ARG A 328 22.75 -19.02 -15.58
CA ARG A 328 23.79 -19.32 -16.61
C ARG A 328 25.09 -19.79 -15.96
N ALA A 329 25.51 -19.14 -14.88
CA ALA A 329 26.70 -19.52 -14.13
C ALA A 329 26.54 -20.92 -13.49
N LEU A 330 25.38 -21.22 -12.91
CA LEU A 330 25.07 -22.54 -12.35
C LEU A 330 25.12 -23.64 -13.42
N PHE A 331 24.49 -23.43 -14.58
CA PHE A 331 24.54 -24.37 -15.69
C PHE A 331 25.95 -24.58 -16.22
N ALA A 332 26.77 -23.52 -16.34
CA ALA A 332 28.17 -23.63 -16.73
C ALA A 332 28.97 -24.47 -15.71
N ARG A 333 28.75 -24.25 -14.41
CA ARG A 333 29.40 -25.03 -13.35
C ARG A 333 29.02 -26.51 -13.41
N ILE A 334 27.73 -26.83 -13.60
CA ILE A 334 27.27 -28.23 -13.78
C ILE A 334 27.95 -28.89 -14.96
N ARG A 335 28.15 -28.13 -16.05
CA ARG A 335 28.83 -28.62 -17.27
C ARG A 335 30.35 -28.50 -17.20
N LYS A 336 30.93 -28.18 -16.05
CA LYS A 336 32.37 -27.97 -15.84
C LYS A 336 33.00 -26.95 -16.81
N LYS A 337 32.23 -25.93 -17.21
CA LYS A 337 32.66 -24.80 -18.07
C LYS A 337 32.98 -23.57 -17.21
N PRO A 338 33.84 -22.65 -17.70
CA PRO A 338 34.09 -21.38 -16.99
C PRO A 338 32.79 -20.55 -16.88
N ARG A 339 32.73 -19.67 -15.87
CA ARG A 339 31.60 -18.76 -15.68
C ARG A 339 31.41 -17.91 -16.94
N PRO A 340 30.23 -17.88 -17.56
CA PRO A 340 29.98 -17.01 -18.71
C PRO A 340 30.08 -15.53 -18.31
N ALA A 341 30.42 -14.68 -19.28
CA ALA A 341 30.29 -13.23 -19.09
C ALA A 341 28.85 -12.84 -18.73
N GLY A 342 28.67 -11.80 -17.92
CA GLY A 342 27.36 -11.27 -17.59
C GLY A 342 26.55 -10.89 -18.83
N ILE A 343 25.23 -10.90 -18.70
CA ILE A 343 24.33 -10.43 -19.75
C ILE A 343 24.57 -8.92 -19.91
N ASP A 344 24.90 -8.49 -21.14
CA ASP A 344 24.98 -7.08 -21.46
C ASP A 344 23.56 -6.51 -21.56
N VAL A 345 23.18 -5.68 -20.60
CA VAL A 345 21.86 -5.03 -20.54
C VAL A 345 21.63 -4.14 -21.77
N ASN A 346 22.69 -3.62 -22.40
CA ASN A 346 22.59 -2.81 -23.61
C ASN A 346 21.94 -3.56 -24.78
N VAL A 347 22.08 -4.88 -24.84
CA VAL A 347 21.41 -5.73 -25.86
C VAL A 347 19.88 -5.68 -25.68
N LEU A 348 19.40 -5.40 -24.47
CA LEU A 348 17.97 -5.29 -24.17
C LEU A 348 17.42 -3.87 -24.38
N THR A 349 18.26 -2.91 -24.76
CA THR A 349 17.86 -1.50 -24.98
C THR A 349 16.64 -1.35 -25.89
N PRO A 350 16.50 -2.05 -27.03
CA PRO A 350 15.31 -1.90 -27.89
C PRO A 350 14.01 -2.27 -27.14
N ILE A 351 14.05 -3.36 -26.35
CA ILE A 351 12.90 -3.82 -25.56
C ILE A 351 12.59 -2.79 -24.45
N THR A 352 13.63 -2.32 -23.77
CA THR A 352 13.52 -1.29 -22.72
C THR A 352 12.89 -0.02 -23.27
N MET A 353 13.32 0.44 -24.44
CA MET A 353 12.75 1.63 -25.10
C MET A 353 11.29 1.41 -25.53
N ALA A 354 10.93 0.23 -26.04
CA ALA A 354 9.54 -0.08 -26.37
C ALA A 354 8.64 -0.04 -25.12
N VAL A 355 9.07 -0.64 -24.03
CA VAL A 355 8.34 -0.62 -22.74
C VAL A 355 8.23 0.82 -22.21
N PHE A 356 9.33 1.59 -22.25
CA PHE A 356 9.34 2.97 -21.83
C PHE A 356 8.32 3.81 -22.62
N VAL A 357 8.26 3.67 -23.93
CA VAL A 357 7.28 4.37 -24.78
C VAL A 357 5.85 3.97 -24.41
N VAL A 358 5.57 2.68 -24.21
CA VAL A 358 4.24 2.21 -23.79
C VAL A 358 3.82 2.82 -22.45
N LEU A 359 4.73 2.82 -21.46
CA LEU A 359 4.46 3.42 -20.15
C LEU A 359 4.29 4.94 -20.24
N ALA A 360 5.09 5.62 -21.06
CA ALA A 360 4.96 7.06 -21.28
C ALA A 360 3.61 7.41 -21.93
N VAL A 361 3.21 6.68 -22.96
CA VAL A 361 1.91 6.86 -23.62
C VAL A 361 0.76 6.59 -22.64
N LEU A 362 0.83 5.52 -21.86
CA LEU A 362 -0.18 5.23 -20.84
C LEU A 362 -0.26 6.35 -19.79
N THR A 363 0.89 6.88 -19.36
CA THR A 363 0.94 8.00 -18.40
C THR A 363 0.28 9.25 -18.99
N VAL A 364 0.53 9.57 -20.27
CA VAL A 364 -0.10 10.71 -20.94
C VAL A 364 -1.61 10.50 -21.07
N ILE A 365 -2.07 9.30 -21.45
CA ILE A 365 -3.51 9.00 -21.52
C ILE A 365 -4.17 9.15 -20.15
N LEU A 366 -3.55 8.63 -19.08
CA LEU A 366 -4.04 8.78 -17.71
C LEU A 366 -4.08 10.25 -17.29
N LEU A 367 -3.05 11.03 -17.61
CA LEU A 367 -3.01 12.47 -17.33
C LEU A 367 -4.17 13.20 -18.01
N VAL A 368 -4.39 12.95 -19.31
CA VAL A 368 -5.52 13.53 -20.07
C VAL A 368 -6.85 13.10 -19.45
N ALA A 369 -6.99 11.82 -19.14
CA ALA A 369 -8.20 11.30 -18.51
C ALA A 369 -8.49 11.95 -17.16
N ASP A 370 -7.48 12.07 -16.30
CA ASP A 370 -7.62 12.64 -14.95
C ASP A 370 -7.94 14.16 -14.98
N ILE A 371 -7.54 14.87 -16.03
CA ILE A 371 -7.83 16.32 -16.20
C ILE A 371 -9.21 16.53 -16.83
N PHE A 372 -9.53 15.85 -17.94
CA PHE A 372 -10.70 16.14 -18.74
C PHE A 372 -11.93 15.28 -18.39
N ASN A 373 -11.73 14.10 -17.86
CA ASN A 373 -12.78 13.19 -17.39
C ASN A 373 -12.40 12.58 -16.05
N PRO A 374 -12.34 13.38 -14.97
CA PRO A 374 -11.85 12.95 -13.68
C PRO A 374 -12.79 11.97 -12.99
N ILE A 375 -12.24 11.05 -12.21
CA ILE A 375 -13.00 10.28 -11.22
C ILE A 375 -13.29 11.20 -10.03
N SER A 376 -14.55 11.25 -9.59
CA SER A 376 -14.96 11.87 -8.34
C SER A 376 -15.58 10.81 -7.44
N LEU A 377 -15.31 10.88 -6.14
CA LEU A 377 -15.91 9.99 -5.16
C LEU A 377 -17.33 10.43 -4.74
N GLY A 378 -17.75 11.64 -5.14
CA GLY A 378 -19.06 12.21 -4.77
C GLY A 378 -19.21 12.41 -3.24
N LEU A 379 -18.13 12.71 -2.54
CA LEU A 379 -18.03 12.83 -1.06
C LEU A 379 -18.55 14.18 -0.55
#